data_cee31b85564d29246df6208c4234aa98
#
_entry.id   cee31b85564d29246df6208c4234aa98
#
_cell.length_a   1.000
_cell.length_b   1.000
_cell.length_c   1.000
_cell.angle_alpha   90.00
_cell.angle_beta   90.00
_cell.angle_gamma   90.00
#
_symmetry.space_group_name_H-M   'P 1'
#
loop_
_entity.id
_entity.type
_entity.pdbx_description
1 polymer ?
#
loop_
_entity_poly.entity_id
_entity_poly.type
_entity_poly.pdbx_seq_one_letter_code
_entity_poly.pdbx_strand_id
1 'polypeptide(L)'
;MIARNLNIRIQDTSKRPIVMDLVYDSSIKLGPLIIFCHGYKGFKDWGAWPLLSEALAASGFVVIKFNFSHNGGTHKQPIDFPDLEAFGNNNYTKELEDLDRVISWVQITYANHPNMNPLNLTLIGHSRGGGIVTIKAAE
;
A
#
# COMPACT_ATOMS: atom_id res chain seq x y z
N MET A 1 9.94 -0.23 -19.27
CA MET A 1 10.58 0.67 -18.29
C MET A 1 9.77 0.72 -17.02
N ILE A 2 10.40 0.60 -15.89
CA ILE A 2 9.71 0.64 -14.60
C ILE A 2 9.35 2.09 -14.26
N ALA A 3 8.06 2.35 -14.08
CA ALA A 3 7.53 3.63 -13.64
C ALA A 3 7.31 3.59 -12.12
N ARG A 4 7.66 4.67 -11.43
CA ARG A 4 7.54 4.79 -9.97
C ARG A 4 6.88 6.11 -9.62
N ASN A 5 5.76 6.04 -8.94
CA ASN A 5 5.11 7.18 -8.33
C ASN A 5 5.19 6.99 -6.82
N LEU A 6 6.11 7.70 -6.19
CA LEU A 6 6.45 7.48 -4.78
C LEU A 6 5.77 8.51 -3.87
N ASN A 7 5.43 8.08 -2.66
CA ASN A 7 4.89 8.92 -1.59
C ASN A 7 3.61 9.66 -2.00
N ILE A 8 2.72 8.95 -2.68
CA ILE A 8 1.38 9.43 -3.01
C ILE A 8 0.57 9.49 -1.71
N ARG A 9 -0.12 10.61 -1.49
CA ARG A 9 -0.93 10.79 -0.28
C ARG A 9 -2.39 10.54 -0.58
N ILE A 10 -2.99 9.62 0.18
CA ILE A 10 -4.43 9.46 0.23
C ILE A 10 -4.93 10.31 1.40
N GLN A 11 -5.63 11.38 1.09
CA GLN A 11 -6.12 12.32 2.09
C GLN A 11 -7.63 12.20 2.26
N ASP A 12 -8.04 12.23 3.52
CA ASP A 12 -9.42 12.38 3.94
C ASP A 12 -9.41 13.37 5.10
N THR A 13 -10.22 14.41 5.04
CA THR A 13 -10.23 15.48 6.06
C THR A 13 -10.57 14.97 7.46
N SER A 14 -11.26 13.82 7.56
CA SER A 14 -11.66 13.22 8.83
C SER A 14 -10.69 12.14 9.32
N LYS A 15 -9.64 11.81 8.56
CA LYS A 15 -8.74 10.68 8.85
C LYS A 15 -7.28 11.06 8.61
N ARG A 16 -6.38 10.28 9.24
CA ARG A 16 -4.94 10.46 9.00
C ARG A 16 -4.61 10.11 7.55
N PRO A 17 -3.70 10.85 6.90
CA PRO A 17 -3.25 10.55 5.55
C PRO A 17 -2.57 9.18 5.49
N ILE A 18 -2.75 8.50 4.36
CA ILE A 18 -2.01 7.28 4.02
C ILE A 18 -1.01 7.64 2.93
N VAL A 19 0.22 7.17 3.08
CA VAL A 19 1.29 7.37 2.09
C VAL A 19 1.53 6.05 1.38
N MET A 20 1.51 6.07 0.05
CA MET A 20 1.70 4.87 -0.76
C MET A 20 2.66 5.11 -1.93
N ASP A 21 3.22 4.01 -2.42
CA ASP A 21 4.00 3.96 -3.66
C ASP A 21 3.26 3.13 -4.70
N LEU A 22 3.42 3.52 -5.96
CA LEU A 22 2.93 2.79 -7.13
C LEU A 22 4.14 2.47 -8.03
N VAL A 23 4.33 1.18 -8.34
CA VAL A 23 5.44 0.71 -9.19
C VAL A 23 4.88 -0.25 -10.23
N TYR A 24 5.20 -0.03 -11.51
CA TYR A 24 4.75 -0.87 -12.61
C TYR A 24 5.66 -0.74 -13.83
N ASP A 25 5.60 -1.71 -14.73
CA ASP A 25 6.28 -1.60 -16.03
C ASP A 25 5.34 -0.91 -17.03
N SER A 26 5.76 0.24 -17.54
CA SER A 26 4.96 1.05 -18.46
C SER A 26 4.68 0.39 -19.81
N SER A 27 5.37 -0.70 -20.15
CA SER A 27 5.11 -1.47 -21.37
C SER A 27 3.97 -2.47 -21.22
N ILE A 28 3.55 -2.77 -19.98
CA ILE A 28 2.47 -3.73 -19.70
C ILE A 28 1.13 -3.01 -19.72
N LYS A 29 0.14 -3.58 -20.40
CA LYS A 29 -1.23 -3.07 -20.47
C LYS A 29 -2.13 -3.84 -19.52
N LEU A 30 -2.96 -3.13 -18.76
CA LEU A 30 -3.95 -3.70 -17.86
C LEU A 30 -3.38 -4.77 -16.90
N GLY A 31 -2.18 -4.54 -16.37
CA GLY A 31 -1.52 -5.46 -15.46
C GLY A 31 -2.35 -5.69 -14.19
N PRO A 32 -2.32 -6.92 -13.64
CA PRO A 32 -3.01 -7.23 -12.39
C PRO A 32 -2.38 -6.45 -11.22
N LEU A 33 -3.23 -6.04 -10.29
CA LEU A 33 -2.86 -5.21 -9.15
C LEU A 33 -2.46 -6.06 -7.96
N ILE A 34 -1.33 -5.71 -7.33
CA ILE A 34 -0.93 -6.22 -6.02
C ILE A 34 -0.94 -5.06 -5.04
N ILE A 35 -1.56 -5.27 -3.88
CA ILE A 35 -1.45 -4.35 -2.73
C ILE A 35 -0.71 -5.10 -1.62
N PHE A 36 0.39 -4.51 -1.16
CA PHE A 36 1.27 -5.06 -0.13
C PHE A 36 1.05 -4.36 1.21
N CYS A 37 0.86 -5.16 2.27
CA CYS A 37 0.68 -4.71 3.64
C CYS A 37 1.87 -5.11 4.52
N HIS A 38 2.54 -4.12 5.11
CA HIS A 38 3.67 -4.36 6.02
C HIS A 38 3.22 -4.88 7.39
N GLY A 39 4.19 -5.32 8.20
CA GLY A 39 3.95 -5.84 9.55
C GLY A 39 4.15 -4.83 10.67
N TYR A 40 4.17 -5.34 11.91
CA TYR A 40 4.39 -4.56 13.12
C TYR A 40 5.78 -3.91 13.07
N LYS A 41 5.85 -2.63 13.44
CA LYS A 41 7.06 -1.79 13.32
C LYS A 41 7.57 -1.68 11.88
N GLY A 42 6.74 -2.05 10.90
CA GLY A 42 7.10 -1.97 9.51
C GLY A 42 6.68 -0.65 8.86
N PHE A 43 7.09 -0.50 7.63
CA PHE A 43 6.71 0.58 6.72
C PHE A 43 6.96 0.13 5.29
N LYS A 44 6.39 0.85 4.33
CA LYS A 44 6.43 0.44 2.91
C LYS A 44 7.84 0.30 2.33
N ASP A 45 8.83 1.01 2.89
CA ASP A 45 10.21 0.99 2.42
C ASP A 45 11.15 0.15 3.30
N TRP A 46 10.58 -0.63 4.24
CA TRP A 46 11.37 -1.43 5.16
C TRP A 46 12.01 -2.63 4.46
N GLY A 47 13.30 -2.84 4.75
CA GLY A 47 14.01 -4.04 4.31
C GLY A 47 14.02 -4.21 2.79
N ALA A 48 13.55 -5.36 2.33
CA ALA A 48 13.57 -5.75 0.92
C ALA A 48 12.30 -5.35 0.15
N TRP A 49 11.35 -4.65 0.76
CA TRP A 49 10.07 -4.32 0.10
C TRP A 49 10.23 -3.50 -1.17
N PRO A 50 11.16 -2.50 -1.25
CA PRO A 50 11.43 -1.84 -2.53
C PRO A 50 11.93 -2.80 -3.61
N LEU A 51 12.82 -3.73 -3.28
CA LEU A 51 13.31 -4.74 -4.23
C LEU A 51 12.22 -5.70 -4.66
N LEU A 52 11.35 -6.12 -3.73
CA LEU A 52 10.22 -6.99 -4.04
C LEU A 52 9.26 -6.30 -5.02
N SER A 53 8.92 -5.04 -4.77
CA SER A 53 8.01 -4.29 -5.64
C SER A 53 8.58 -4.13 -7.05
N GLU A 54 9.87 -3.88 -7.18
CA GLU A 54 10.56 -3.80 -8.48
C GLU A 54 10.51 -5.15 -9.23
N ALA A 55 10.79 -6.24 -8.54
CA ALA A 55 10.77 -7.59 -9.13
C ALA A 55 9.36 -7.96 -9.62
N LEU A 56 8.34 -7.67 -8.82
CA LEU A 56 6.95 -7.94 -9.19
C LEU A 56 6.51 -7.05 -10.37
N ALA A 57 6.90 -5.79 -10.37
CA ALA A 57 6.62 -4.88 -11.48
C ALA A 57 7.27 -5.36 -12.77
N ALA A 58 8.53 -5.81 -12.71
CA ALA A 58 9.23 -6.37 -13.85
C ALA A 58 8.56 -7.66 -14.38
N SER A 59 7.83 -8.36 -13.53
CA SER A 59 7.06 -9.57 -13.89
C SER A 59 5.67 -9.27 -14.45
N GLY A 60 5.30 -7.99 -14.60
CA GLY A 60 4.03 -7.59 -15.22
C GLY A 60 2.93 -7.20 -14.25
N PHE A 61 3.20 -7.17 -12.95
CA PHE A 61 2.23 -6.71 -11.95
C PHE A 61 2.32 -5.20 -11.75
N VAL A 62 1.19 -4.61 -11.37
CA VAL A 62 1.17 -3.26 -10.83
C VAL A 62 1.18 -3.36 -9.31
N VAL A 63 2.18 -2.76 -8.67
CA VAL A 63 2.42 -2.96 -7.24
C VAL A 63 2.15 -1.68 -6.48
N ILE A 64 1.31 -1.77 -5.45
CA ILE A 64 1.09 -0.73 -4.47
C ILE A 64 1.56 -1.24 -3.12
N LYS A 65 2.39 -0.45 -2.45
CA LYS A 65 2.76 -0.63 -1.05
C LYS A 65 2.49 0.67 -0.31
N PHE A 66 2.02 0.57 0.90
CA PHE A 66 1.61 1.74 1.67
C PHE A 66 1.98 1.61 3.14
N ASN A 67 2.05 2.74 3.82
CA ASN A 67 2.15 2.80 5.27
C ASN A 67 0.75 2.83 5.87
N PHE A 68 0.46 1.93 6.81
CA PHE A 68 -0.74 2.06 7.63
C PHE A 68 -0.74 3.41 8.35
N SER A 69 -1.89 4.04 8.46
CA SER A 69 -2.01 5.42 8.94
C SER A 69 -1.45 5.65 10.34
N HIS A 70 -1.46 4.62 11.17
CA HIS A 70 -0.98 4.65 12.55
C HIS A 70 0.31 3.84 12.74
N ASN A 71 1.10 3.66 11.68
CA ASN A 71 2.38 2.93 11.83
C ASN A 71 3.46 3.75 12.57
N GLY A 72 3.23 5.03 12.78
CA GLY A 72 4.19 5.95 13.43
C GLY A 72 4.95 6.83 12.45
N GLY A 73 4.89 6.55 11.15
CA GLY A 73 5.45 7.39 10.11
C GLY A 73 4.53 8.55 9.74
N THR A 74 5.08 9.55 9.05
CA THR A 74 4.32 10.67 8.47
C THR A 74 4.66 10.80 6.99
N HIS A 75 3.89 11.63 6.26
CA HIS A 75 4.20 11.87 4.85
C HIS A 75 5.54 12.59 4.63
N LYS A 76 6.04 13.30 5.65
CA LYS A 76 7.36 13.95 5.62
C LYS A 76 8.49 13.02 6.02
N GLN A 77 8.20 12.04 6.86
CA GLN A 77 9.15 11.04 7.38
C GLN A 77 8.55 9.64 7.28
N PRO A 78 8.37 9.12 6.04
CA PRO A 78 7.66 7.86 5.86
C PRO A 78 8.49 6.62 6.23
N ILE A 79 9.79 6.79 6.46
CA ILE A 79 10.71 5.70 6.83
C ILE A 79 11.16 5.78 8.28
N ASP A 80 10.51 6.60 9.09
CA ASP A 80 10.84 6.81 10.50
C ASP A 80 9.57 6.74 11.34
N PHE A 81 9.67 6.88 12.64
CA PHE A 81 8.55 6.81 13.60
C PHE A 81 8.43 8.08 14.43
N PRO A 82 8.26 9.27 13.80
CA PRO A 82 8.16 10.52 14.54
C PRO A 82 6.84 10.66 15.31
N ASP A 83 5.81 9.88 14.95
CA ASP A 83 4.48 9.94 15.55
C ASP A 83 4.24 8.72 16.44
N LEU A 84 4.87 8.72 17.62
CA LEU A 84 4.74 7.62 18.58
C LEU A 84 3.34 7.53 19.19
N GLU A 85 2.61 8.64 19.23
CA GLU A 85 1.22 8.64 19.71
C GLU A 85 0.33 7.81 18.78
N ALA A 86 0.43 8.05 17.47
CA ALA A 86 -0.29 7.25 16.48
C ALA A 86 0.11 5.77 16.58
N PHE A 87 1.41 5.48 16.67
CA PHE A 87 1.91 4.12 16.83
C PHE A 87 1.30 3.42 18.05
N GLY A 88 1.23 4.12 19.19
CA GLY A 88 0.64 3.58 20.42
C GLY A 88 -0.87 3.37 20.36
N ASN A 89 -1.57 4.08 19.46
CA ASN A 89 -3.02 4.00 19.30
C ASN A 89 -3.45 3.12 18.12
N ASN A 90 -2.52 2.43 17.47
CA ASN A 90 -2.84 1.54 16.37
C ASN A 90 -3.54 0.26 16.85
N ASN A 91 -4.41 -0.29 16.01
CA ASN A 91 -5.07 -1.57 16.25
C ASN A 91 -5.51 -2.21 14.92
N TYR A 92 -5.98 -3.45 14.97
CA TYR A 92 -6.43 -4.18 13.78
C TYR A 92 -7.57 -3.49 13.04
N THR A 93 -8.52 -2.91 13.77
CA THR A 93 -9.67 -2.22 13.16
C THR A 93 -9.20 -1.06 12.29
N LYS A 94 -8.29 -0.23 12.79
CA LYS A 94 -7.71 0.89 12.03
C LYS A 94 -6.97 0.42 10.79
N GLU A 95 -6.21 -0.67 10.92
CA GLU A 95 -5.47 -1.22 9.78
C GLU A 95 -6.40 -1.81 8.71
N LEU A 96 -7.49 -2.47 9.12
CA LEU A 96 -8.52 -2.95 8.18
C LEU A 96 -9.20 -1.79 7.46
N GLU A 97 -9.54 -0.73 8.17
CA GLU A 97 -10.11 0.49 7.58
C GLU A 97 -9.14 1.14 6.60
N ASP A 98 -7.86 1.20 6.93
CA ASP A 98 -6.83 1.72 6.04
C ASP A 98 -6.75 0.93 4.74
N LEU A 99 -6.76 -0.39 4.82
CA LEU A 99 -6.72 -1.24 3.64
C LEU A 99 -7.96 -1.02 2.76
N ASP A 100 -9.15 -0.89 3.36
CA ASP A 100 -10.37 -0.52 2.63
C ASP A 100 -10.21 0.81 1.91
N ARG A 101 -9.65 1.81 2.58
CA ARG A 101 -9.40 3.13 1.98
C ARG A 101 -8.46 3.04 0.79
N VAL A 102 -7.38 2.27 0.91
CA VAL A 102 -6.41 2.08 -0.18
C VAL A 102 -7.08 1.39 -1.36
N ILE A 103 -7.78 0.27 -1.13
CA ILE A 103 -8.47 -0.46 -2.19
C ILE A 103 -9.46 0.44 -2.92
N SER A 104 -10.33 1.12 -2.18
CA SER A 104 -11.35 1.99 -2.76
C SER A 104 -10.74 3.15 -3.53
N TRP A 105 -9.74 3.81 -2.97
CA TRP A 105 -9.09 4.94 -3.61
C TRP A 105 -8.40 4.53 -4.91
N VAL A 106 -7.72 3.40 -4.91
CA VAL A 106 -7.03 2.87 -6.09
C VAL A 106 -8.02 2.48 -7.17
N GLN A 107 -9.09 1.78 -6.83
CA GLN A 107 -10.10 1.36 -7.80
C GLN A 107 -10.83 2.54 -8.44
N ILE A 108 -11.07 3.61 -7.71
CA ILE A 108 -11.69 4.82 -8.22
C ILE A 108 -10.70 5.65 -9.04
N THR A 109 -9.53 5.93 -8.47
CA THR A 109 -8.54 6.84 -9.07
C THR A 109 -7.95 6.26 -10.36
N TYR A 110 -7.71 4.95 -10.38
CA TYR A 110 -7.06 4.28 -11.50
C TYR A 110 -8.01 3.42 -12.34
N ALA A 111 -9.31 3.68 -12.27
CA ALA A 111 -10.33 2.91 -13.01
C ALA A 111 -10.04 2.81 -14.51
N ASN A 112 -9.49 3.87 -15.11
CA ASN A 112 -9.19 3.97 -16.53
C ASN A 112 -7.68 4.04 -16.83
N HIS A 113 -6.84 3.61 -15.87
CA HIS A 113 -5.39 3.64 -16.07
C HIS A 113 -4.97 2.61 -17.11
N PRO A 114 -4.21 2.99 -18.17
CA PRO A 114 -3.92 2.09 -19.27
C PRO A 114 -3.05 0.89 -18.91
N ASN A 115 -2.26 0.99 -17.84
CA ASN A 115 -1.31 -0.05 -17.42
C ASN A 115 -1.84 -0.94 -16.29
N MET A 116 -3.02 -0.64 -15.74
CA MET A 116 -3.54 -1.30 -14.55
C MET A 116 -4.96 -1.80 -14.74
N ASN A 117 -5.22 -3.02 -14.26
CA ASN A 117 -6.57 -3.51 -14.01
C ASN A 117 -6.81 -3.56 -12.49
N PRO A 118 -7.36 -2.51 -11.89
CA PRO A 118 -7.50 -2.45 -10.42
C PRO A 118 -8.54 -3.43 -9.85
N LEU A 119 -9.37 -4.03 -10.68
CA LEU A 119 -10.34 -5.04 -10.27
C LEU A 119 -9.73 -6.44 -10.19
N ASN A 120 -8.60 -6.68 -10.86
CA ASN A 120 -7.84 -7.93 -10.75
C ASN A 120 -6.83 -7.77 -9.61
N LEU A 121 -7.31 -7.94 -8.38
CA LEU A 121 -6.59 -7.60 -7.16
C LEU A 121 -6.09 -8.83 -6.43
N THR A 122 -4.79 -8.81 -6.07
CA THR A 122 -4.16 -9.74 -5.12
C THR A 122 -3.62 -8.95 -3.94
N LEU A 123 -3.83 -9.48 -2.74
CA LEU A 123 -3.30 -8.92 -1.51
C LEU A 123 -2.11 -9.75 -1.03
N ILE A 124 -1.00 -9.08 -0.68
CA ILE A 124 0.16 -9.70 -0.06
C ILE A 124 0.38 -9.03 1.29
N GLY A 125 0.62 -9.81 2.32
CA GLY A 125 0.90 -9.28 3.65
C GLY A 125 2.06 -10.00 4.30
N HIS A 126 2.85 -9.24 5.07
CA HIS A 126 3.96 -9.76 5.86
C HIS A 126 3.61 -9.66 7.34
N SER A 127 3.77 -10.78 8.08
CA SER A 127 3.56 -10.84 9.52
C SER A 127 2.17 -10.34 9.92
N ARG A 128 2.05 -9.27 10.70
CA ARG A 128 0.77 -8.64 11.06
C ARG A 128 -0.03 -8.24 9.82
N GLY A 129 0.62 -7.73 8.78
CA GLY A 129 -0.01 -7.44 7.50
C GLY A 129 -0.61 -8.69 6.85
N GLY A 130 0.01 -9.85 7.04
CA GLY A 130 -0.54 -11.14 6.61
C GLY A 130 -1.87 -11.47 7.30
N GLY A 131 -1.99 -11.18 8.59
CA GLY A 131 -3.26 -11.29 9.32
C GLY A 131 -4.33 -10.36 8.76
N ILE A 132 -3.97 -9.12 8.49
CA ILE A 132 -4.88 -8.12 7.93
C ILE A 132 -5.41 -8.55 6.56
N VAL A 133 -4.55 -9.00 5.64
CA VAL A 133 -5.00 -9.42 4.31
C VAL A 133 -5.85 -10.69 4.37
N THR A 134 -5.57 -11.60 5.31
CA THR A 134 -6.37 -12.80 5.53
C THR A 134 -7.80 -12.46 5.96
N ILE A 135 -7.94 -11.55 6.91
CA ILE A 135 -9.26 -11.08 7.36
C ILE A 135 -9.99 -10.37 6.21
N LYS A 136 -9.30 -9.50 5.49
CA LYS A 136 -9.89 -8.75 4.37
C LYS A 136 -10.37 -9.68 3.26
N ALA A 137 -9.61 -10.71 2.92
CA ALA A 137 -9.99 -11.67 1.89
C ALA A 137 -11.25 -12.48 2.24
N ALA A 138 -11.55 -12.63 3.53
CA ALA A 138 -12.74 -13.34 4.01
C ALA A 138 -14.01 -12.47 4.02
N GLU A 139 -13.87 -11.18 3.85
CA GLU A 139 -15.00 -10.25 3.75
C GLU A 139 -15.55 -10.19 2.27
#